data_d08e2ef3e9cb38aeed12938e9c5fb6da
#
_entry.id   d08e2ef3e9cb38aeed12938e9c5fb6da
#
_cell.length_a   1.000
_cell.length_b   1.000
_cell.length_c   1.000
_cell.angle_alpha   90.00
_cell.angle_beta   90.00
_cell.angle_gamma   90.00
#
_symmetry.space_group_name_H-M   'P 1'
#
loop_
_entity.id
_entity.type
_entity.pdbx_description
1 polymer ?
#
loop_
_entity_poly.entity_id
_entity_poly.type
_entity_poly.pdbx_seq_one_letter_code
_entity_poly.pdbx_strand_id
1 'polypeptide(L)'
;MKFSHRFRFFTGLLTLSLMGSLCFNPVSAEAAKKASKRTAAQIAAEKAAAEQIEAERQAAYNKDIDSNAINGWPQGPQIYAESAIVMEASSGAILYNKDMDMKNYPASITKIMTALLTLENCSLDETVTYSYNATHTIDAGSSSIYTTEDEQLTVEQSLYALMLESANECANGLAEHVAGSIDAFAEMMNQKAQELGCTNTHFTNANGLHNDEHYTCAHDMALITRAAIQNEDFLRISGTAKYQMQPTNKRDEITYMTNHHYMIAPYKGITKYLDDSVIAGKTGNTSVAKGTLVTVAERNGMTLIVVTMRTQSTGEKGVPLFTDTALLLDYASENFTPFNVSENETNFSVSGSSYIGSAIFGQSKPLIQIDTGADIVLPNGASFTDASPELTFQDENADSDVIASLSYTYNGEPVGTANISLTKDNLQEFTFDKETDSGETADTETSGTEEPVQQTHFIKINVRLILIVAAVLLLLFLLYRLIRHLMKTFRFTLRLPKLQRRRPRNRRSSFHGMKPAAKNKKPEKRYHRTPKDRGGWDDLDL
;
A
#
# COMPACT_ATOMS: atom_id res chain seq x y z
N MET A 1 -73.21 12.49 -23.84
CA MET A 1 -72.72 11.99 -25.11
C MET A 1 -72.13 13.13 -25.96
N LYS A 2 -70.96 13.70 -25.57
CA LYS A 2 -70.21 14.70 -26.34
C LYS A 2 -68.81 14.89 -25.69
N PHE A 3 -68.02 13.79 -25.60
CA PHE A 3 -66.66 13.85 -25.06
C PHE A 3 -65.61 13.04 -25.84
N SER A 4 -65.97 12.51 -27.04
CA SER A 4 -65.07 11.58 -27.75
C SER A 4 -64.31 12.17 -28.95
N HIS A 5 -64.61 13.43 -29.38
CA HIS A 5 -63.97 13.99 -30.58
C HIS A 5 -62.74 14.87 -30.33
N ARG A 6 -62.52 15.33 -29.09
CA ARG A 6 -61.30 16.15 -28.79
C ARG A 6 -60.09 15.32 -28.47
N PHE A 7 -60.23 14.06 -28.10
CA PHE A 7 -59.09 13.19 -27.74
C PHE A 7 -58.43 12.52 -28.97
N ARG A 8 -59.18 12.38 -30.06
CA ARG A 8 -58.63 11.80 -31.30
C ARG A 8 -57.80 12.80 -32.14
N PHE A 9 -58.00 14.10 -31.95
CA PHE A 9 -57.21 15.13 -32.66
C PHE A 9 -55.83 15.36 -32.02
N PHE A 10 -55.72 15.16 -30.72
CA PHE A 10 -54.44 15.33 -30.00
C PHE A 10 -53.50 14.14 -30.21
N THR A 11 -53.99 12.93 -30.34
CA THR A 11 -53.16 11.75 -30.62
C THR A 11 -52.67 11.71 -32.07
N GLY A 12 -53.44 12.27 -33.02
CA GLY A 12 -52.99 12.39 -34.42
C GLY A 12 -51.87 13.42 -34.62
N LEU A 13 -51.90 14.53 -33.85
CA LEU A 13 -50.84 15.56 -33.95
C LEU A 13 -49.53 15.14 -33.26
N LEU A 14 -49.64 14.32 -32.18
CA LEU A 14 -48.44 13.81 -31.48
C LEU A 14 -47.72 12.72 -32.29
N THR A 15 -48.47 11.89 -33.03
CA THR A 15 -47.85 10.86 -33.91
C THR A 15 -47.26 11.45 -35.17
N LEU A 16 -47.80 12.55 -35.71
CA LEU A 16 -47.21 13.25 -36.85
C LEU A 16 -45.95 14.04 -36.45
N SER A 17 -45.92 14.59 -35.23
CA SER A 17 -44.72 15.27 -34.67
C SER A 17 -43.58 14.29 -34.38
N LEU A 18 -43.84 13.06 -33.92
CA LEU A 18 -42.84 12.03 -33.71
C LEU A 18 -42.30 11.43 -35.03
N MET A 19 -43.13 11.30 -36.06
CA MET A 19 -42.68 10.86 -37.39
C MET A 19 -41.93 11.95 -38.15
N GLY A 20 -42.24 13.23 -37.93
CA GLY A 20 -41.47 14.35 -38.51
C GLY A 20 -40.08 14.53 -37.94
N SER A 21 -39.84 14.13 -36.68
CA SER A 21 -38.51 14.20 -36.05
C SER A 21 -37.60 13.04 -36.44
N LEU A 22 -38.11 11.97 -37.00
CA LEU A 22 -37.30 10.81 -37.44
C LEU A 22 -36.84 10.92 -38.90
N CYS A 23 -37.30 11.92 -39.65
CA CYS A 23 -36.96 12.06 -41.07
C CYS A 23 -35.84 13.10 -41.39
N PHE A 24 -35.35 13.85 -40.40
CA PHE A 24 -34.34 14.89 -40.63
C PHE A 24 -33.15 14.81 -39.72
N ASN A 25 -32.43 13.67 -39.69
CA ASN A 25 -31.06 13.61 -39.27
C ASN A 25 -30.25 12.61 -40.13
N PRO A 26 -29.77 13.04 -41.30
CA PRO A 26 -28.90 12.20 -42.11
C PRO A 26 -27.51 11.95 -41.45
N VAL A 27 -27.15 12.70 -40.39
CA VAL A 27 -25.87 12.53 -39.65
C VAL A 27 -25.89 11.30 -38.76
N SER A 28 -27.05 10.88 -38.21
CA SER A 28 -27.09 9.69 -37.33
C SER A 28 -27.08 8.37 -38.12
N ALA A 29 -27.49 8.37 -39.38
CA ALA A 29 -27.42 7.16 -40.23
C ALA A 29 -26.00 6.87 -40.75
N GLU A 30 -25.16 7.88 -40.89
CA GLU A 30 -23.76 7.72 -41.30
C GLU A 30 -22.85 7.35 -40.11
N ALA A 31 -23.14 7.83 -38.91
CA ALA A 31 -22.47 7.40 -37.68
C ALA A 31 -22.82 5.93 -37.33
N ALA A 32 -24.06 5.51 -37.54
CA ALA A 32 -24.44 4.11 -37.37
C ALA A 32 -23.90 3.17 -38.46
N LYS A 33 -23.55 3.70 -39.67
CA LYS A 33 -22.89 2.94 -40.74
C LYS A 33 -21.38 2.83 -40.53
N LYS A 34 -20.78 3.63 -39.65
CA LYS A 34 -19.36 3.54 -39.21
C LYS A 34 -19.12 2.65 -38.01
N ALA A 35 -20.14 2.06 -37.38
CA ALA A 35 -19.97 0.85 -36.59
C ALA A 35 -19.52 -0.24 -37.59
N SER A 36 -18.22 -0.35 -37.76
CA SER A 36 -17.54 -1.26 -38.69
C SER A 36 -18.15 -2.64 -38.48
N LYS A 37 -18.81 -3.20 -39.49
CA LYS A 37 -19.21 -4.60 -39.49
C LYS A 37 -17.90 -5.39 -39.37
N ARG A 38 -17.62 -5.86 -38.12
CA ARG A 38 -16.51 -6.77 -37.90
C ARG A 38 -16.61 -7.89 -38.91
N THR A 39 -15.54 -8.16 -39.63
CA THR A 39 -15.53 -9.24 -40.61
C THR A 39 -15.63 -10.59 -39.88
N ALA A 40 -16.16 -11.62 -40.54
CA ALA A 40 -16.18 -12.97 -39.97
C ALA A 40 -14.78 -13.43 -39.53
N ALA A 41 -13.74 -13.02 -40.26
CA ALA A 41 -12.34 -13.30 -39.93
C ALA A 41 -11.89 -12.59 -38.62
N GLN A 42 -12.30 -11.33 -38.42
CA GLN A 42 -12.01 -10.60 -37.16
C GLN A 42 -12.71 -11.24 -35.96
N ILE A 43 -13.98 -11.62 -36.09
CA ILE A 43 -14.73 -12.31 -35.04
C ILE A 43 -14.10 -13.66 -34.71
N ALA A 44 -13.66 -14.42 -35.74
CA ALA A 44 -12.99 -15.70 -35.53
C ALA A 44 -11.61 -15.53 -34.84
N ALA A 45 -10.85 -14.49 -35.19
CA ALA A 45 -9.58 -14.17 -34.55
C ALA A 45 -9.76 -13.74 -33.07
N GLU A 46 -10.76 -12.88 -32.79
CA GLU A 46 -11.10 -12.48 -31.42
C GLU A 46 -11.53 -13.68 -30.56
N LYS A 47 -12.31 -14.60 -31.12
CA LYS A 47 -12.72 -15.82 -30.43
C LYS A 47 -11.54 -16.75 -30.16
N ALA A 48 -10.66 -16.94 -31.13
CA ALA A 48 -9.46 -17.76 -30.96
C ALA A 48 -8.52 -17.16 -29.90
N ALA A 49 -8.34 -15.83 -29.88
CA ALA A 49 -7.57 -15.14 -28.85
C ALA A 49 -8.19 -15.29 -27.45
N ALA A 50 -9.52 -15.18 -27.32
CA ALA A 50 -10.22 -15.40 -26.06
C ALA A 50 -10.09 -16.86 -25.56
N GLU A 51 -10.18 -17.84 -26.47
CA GLU A 51 -9.97 -19.26 -26.15
C GLU A 51 -8.53 -19.53 -25.69
N GLN A 52 -7.53 -18.89 -26.31
CA GLN A 52 -6.13 -19.01 -25.90
C GLN A 52 -5.91 -18.39 -24.51
N ILE A 53 -6.45 -17.20 -24.24
CA ILE A 53 -6.39 -16.54 -22.93
C ILE A 53 -6.98 -17.43 -21.85
N GLU A 54 -8.14 -18.02 -22.10
CA GLU A 54 -8.78 -18.93 -21.14
C GLU A 54 -7.96 -20.21 -20.92
N ALA A 55 -7.35 -20.77 -21.98
CA ALA A 55 -6.46 -21.91 -21.86
C ALA A 55 -5.23 -21.60 -21.00
N GLU A 56 -4.60 -20.43 -21.20
CA GLU A 56 -3.46 -19.96 -20.38
C GLU A 56 -3.87 -19.78 -18.91
N ARG A 57 -5.05 -19.22 -18.66
CA ARG A 57 -5.61 -19.07 -17.29
C ARG A 57 -5.84 -20.42 -16.62
N GLN A 58 -6.44 -21.38 -17.31
CA GLN A 58 -6.69 -22.71 -16.78
C GLN A 58 -5.37 -23.46 -16.54
N ALA A 59 -4.38 -23.28 -17.39
CA ALA A 59 -3.05 -23.83 -17.19
C ALA A 59 -2.40 -23.27 -15.91
N ALA A 60 -2.46 -21.94 -15.72
CA ALA A 60 -1.97 -21.29 -14.51
C ALA A 60 -2.73 -21.76 -13.27
N TYR A 61 -4.08 -21.84 -13.32
CA TYR A 61 -4.91 -22.32 -12.21
C TYR A 61 -4.57 -23.76 -11.81
N ASN A 62 -4.31 -24.67 -12.77
CA ASN A 62 -4.04 -26.08 -12.52
C ASN A 62 -2.55 -26.37 -12.20
N LYS A 63 -1.70 -25.35 -12.13
CA LYS A 63 -0.30 -25.49 -11.79
C LYS A 63 -0.14 -25.95 -10.34
N ASP A 64 0.83 -26.81 -10.07
CA ASP A 64 1.12 -27.28 -8.73
C ASP A 64 1.49 -26.11 -7.79
N ILE A 65 1.17 -26.27 -6.53
CA ILE A 65 1.53 -25.36 -5.44
C ILE A 65 2.66 -26.03 -4.66
N ASP A 66 3.86 -25.44 -4.70
CA ASP A 66 5.06 -26.05 -4.14
C ASP A 66 4.93 -26.27 -2.63
N SER A 67 4.34 -25.29 -1.91
CA SER A 67 4.10 -25.42 -0.47
C SER A 67 3.16 -26.57 -0.09
N ASN A 68 2.32 -27.07 -1.01
CA ASN A 68 1.45 -28.23 -0.76
C ASN A 68 2.22 -29.56 -0.67
N ALA A 69 3.47 -29.60 -1.14
CA ALA A 69 4.33 -30.77 -1.04
C ALA A 69 5.04 -30.88 0.32
N ILE A 70 5.01 -29.82 1.14
CA ILE A 70 5.65 -29.80 2.46
C ILE A 70 4.81 -30.62 3.44
N ASN A 71 5.43 -31.57 4.11
CA ASN A 71 4.74 -32.40 5.07
C ASN A 71 4.21 -31.59 6.27
N GLY A 72 2.94 -31.74 6.61
CA GLY A 72 2.31 -31.01 7.72
C GLY A 72 1.98 -29.55 7.40
N TRP A 73 2.22 -29.08 6.16
CA TRP A 73 1.82 -27.75 5.73
C TRP A 73 0.34 -27.74 5.31
N PRO A 74 -0.42 -26.67 5.60
CA PRO A 74 -1.80 -26.56 5.13
C PRO A 74 -1.86 -26.54 3.61
N GLN A 75 -2.91 -27.15 3.03
CA GLN A 75 -3.08 -27.14 1.57
C GLN A 75 -3.53 -25.75 1.11
N GLY A 76 -2.70 -25.10 0.29
CA GLY A 76 -2.97 -23.78 -0.26
C GLY A 76 -4.05 -23.79 -1.35
N PRO A 77 -4.78 -22.66 -1.53
CA PRO A 77 -5.82 -22.55 -2.55
C PRO A 77 -5.22 -22.46 -3.95
N GLN A 78 -5.94 -22.99 -4.94
CA GLN A 78 -5.62 -22.75 -6.35
C GLN A 78 -5.98 -21.32 -6.75
N ILE A 79 -5.06 -20.66 -7.46
CA ILE A 79 -5.18 -19.28 -7.91
C ILE A 79 -4.82 -19.15 -9.40
N TYR A 80 -5.29 -18.07 -10.04
CA TYR A 80 -5.03 -17.79 -11.45
C TYR A 80 -3.69 -17.10 -11.70
N ALA A 81 -3.02 -16.58 -10.67
CA ALA A 81 -1.64 -16.11 -10.81
C ALA A 81 -0.72 -17.27 -11.20
N GLU A 82 0.20 -17.02 -12.14
CA GLU A 82 1.14 -18.04 -12.61
C GLU A 82 2.24 -18.32 -11.59
N SER A 83 2.68 -17.27 -10.85
CA SER A 83 3.52 -17.41 -9.67
C SER A 83 3.03 -16.53 -8.53
N ALA A 84 3.22 -16.98 -7.29
CA ALA A 84 2.80 -16.25 -6.12
C ALA A 84 3.55 -16.68 -4.84
N ILE A 85 3.58 -15.78 -3.87
CA ILE A 85 4.13 -16.00 -2.53
C ILE A 85 3.22 -15.33 -1.48
N VAL A 86 3.14 -15.95 -0.30
CA VAL A 86 2.76 -15.27 0.94
C VAL A 86 3.92 -15.39 1.90
N MET A 87 4.46 -14.25 2.31
CA MET A 87 5.53 -14.14 3.30
C MET A 87 5.00 -13.42 4.54
N GLU A 88 5.32 -13.93 5.73
CA GLU A 88 5.12 -13.16 6.95
C GLU A 88 6.34 -12.23 7.15
N ALA A 89 6.08 -10.94 7.38
CA ALA A 89 7.12 -9.91 7.27
C ALA A 89 8.14 -9.92 8.42
N SER A 90 7.75 -10.20 9.65
CA SER A 90 8.65 -10.18 10.81
C SER A 90 9.60 -11.37 10.78
N SER A 91 9.06 -12.57 10.65
CA SER A 91 9.78 -13.84 10.64
C SER A 91 10.51 -14.11 9.31
N GLY A 92 9.97 -13.63 8.18
CA GLY A 92 10.38 -14.01 6.84
C GLY A 92 9.87 -15.39 6.41
N ALA A 93 9.01 -16.02 7.20
CA ALA A 93 8.43 -17.33 6.88
C ALA A 93 7.59 -17.29 5.61
N ILE A 94 7.79 -18.28 4.72
CA ILE A 94 7.04 -18.42 3.48
C ILE A 94 5.86 -19.35 3.74
N LEU A 95 4.65 -18.77 3.79
CA LEU A 95 3.42 -19.49 4.13
C LEU A 95 2.78 -20.14 2.90
N TYR A 96 2.99 -19.59 1.72
CA TYR A 96 2.50 -20.08 0.44
C TYR A 96 3.56 -19.86 -0.64
N ASN A 97 3.81 -20.89 -1.43
CA ASN A 97 4.72 -20.87 -2.57
C ASN A 97 4.07 -21.54 -3.77
N LYS A 98 4.00 -20.80 -4.89
CA LYS A 98 3.63 -21.29 -6.21
C LYS A 98 4.62 -20.71 -7.21
N ASP A 99 5.64 -21.48 -7.62
CA ASP A 99 6.71 -21.01 -8.52
C ASP A 99 7.26 -19.63 -8.14
N MET A 100 7.46 -19.38 -6.85
CA MET A 100 7.82 -18.05 -6.33
C MET A 100 9.10 -17.48 -6.94
N ASP A 101 10.03 -18.33 -7.37
CA ASP A 101 11.32 -17.95 -7.95
C ASP A 101 11.29 -17.85 -9.49
N MET A 102 10.13 -18.07 -10.12
CA MET A 102 9.97 -17.94 -11.56
C MET A 102 10.18 -16.48 -12.00
N LYS A 103 11.12 -16.26 -12.92
CA LYS A 103 11.38 -14.93 -13.50
C LYS A 103 10.18 -14.45 -14.31
N ASN A 104 9.69 -13.27 -13.96
CA ASN A 104 8.57 -12.58 -14.59
C ASN A 104 8.89 -11.10 -14.79
N TYR A 105 8.17 -10.44 -15.68
CA TYR A 105 8.23 -8.98 -15.83
C TYR A 105 7.41 -8.33 -14.70
N PRO A 106 7.99 -7.41 -13.91
CA PRO A 106 7.30 -6.83 -12.76
C PRO A 106 6.19 -5.83 -13.14
N ALA A 107 6.27 -5.18 -14.29
CA ALA A 107 5.49 -3.98 -14.56
C ALA A 107 5.66 -2.94 -13.42
N SER A 108 4.61 -2.21 -13.08
CA SER A 108 4.68 -1.10 -12.10
C SER A 108 4.88 -1.50 -10.64
N ILE A 109 4.95 -2.80 -10.27
CA ILE A 109 5.39 -3.17 -8.92
C ILE A 109 6.88 -2.85 -8.69
N THR A 110 7.67 -2.65 -9.77
CA THR A 110 9.02 -2.04 -9.74
C THR A 110 9.09 -0.78 -8.89
N LYS A 111 8.01 0.02 -8.87
CA LYS A 111 7.94 1.30 -8.16
C LYS A 111 8.05 1.18 -6.64
N ILE A 112 7.91 -0.03 -6.09
CA ILE A 112 8.19 -0.30 -4.67
C ILE A 112 9.70 -0.09 -4.40
N MET A 113 10.57 -0.63 -5.25
CA MET A 113 12.02 -0.40 -5.15
C MET A 113 12.36 1.08 -5.37
N THR A 114 11.71 1.74 -6.31
CA THR A 114 11.90 3.18 -6.55
C THR A 114 11.52 4.00 -5.33
N ALA A 115 10.38 3.70 -4.69
CA ALA A 115 9.95 4.38 -3.47
C ALA A 115 10.91 4.09 -2.30
N LEU A 116 11.35 2.84 -2.11
CA LEU A 116 12.31 2.45 -1.08
C LEU A 116 13.59 3.28 -1.19
N LEU A 117 14.24 3.27 -2.36
CA LEU A 117 15.49 4.01 -2.58
C LEU A 117 15.30 5.52 -2.45
N THR A 118 14.17 6.06 -2.88
CA THR A 118 13.87 7.49 -2.71
C THR A 118 13.78 7.85 -1.23
N LEU A 119 13.06 7.06 -0.43
CA LEU A 119 12.88 7.29 1.01
C LEU A 119 14.17 7.07 1.83
N GLU A 120 15.09 6.23 1.34
CA GLU A 120 16.40 6.04 1.97
C GLU A 120 17.37 7.20 1.70
N ASN A 121 17.18 7.96 0.61
CA ASN A 121 18.19 8.93 0.15
C ASN A 121 17.70 10.39 0.15
N CYS A 122 16.41 10.66 0.32
CA CYS A 122 15.84 12.01 0.22
C CYS A 122 14.90 12.33 1.37
N SER A 123 14.84 13.61 1.76
CA SER A 123 13.80 14.14 2.63
C SER A 123 12.53 14.42 1.83
N LEU A 124 11.35 14.26 2.46
CA LEU A 124 10.05 14.38 1.81
C LEU A 124 9.75 15.79 1.27
N ASP A 125 10.36 16.81 1.84
CA ASP A 125 10.19 18.22 1.48
C ASP A 125 11.16 18.70 0.40
N GLU A 126 12.14 17.88 0.00
CA GLU A 126 13.02 18.19 -1.12
C GLU A 126 12.24 18.42 -2.40
N THR A 127 12.74 19.33 -3.24
CA THR A 127 12.09 19.69 -4.51
C THR A 127 12.69 18.92 -5.68
N VAL A 128 11.88 18.10 -6.31
CA VAL A 128 12.19 17.40 -7.58
C VAL A 128 11.84 18.34 -8.73
N THR A 129 12.81 18.69 -9.56
CA THR A 129 12.58 19.43 -10.81
C THR A 129 12.61 18.45 -11.99
N TYR A 130 11.52 18.37 -12.72
CA TYR A 130 11.34 17.37 -13.79
C TYR A 130 12.06 17.79 -15.07
N SER A 131 12.98 16.98 -15.52
CA SER A 131 13.71 17.19 -16.79
C SER A 131 12.85 16.88 -18.01
N TYR A 132 13.30 17.33 -19.17
CA TYR A 132 12.76 16.87 -20.46
C TYR A 132 12.79 15.35 -20.57
N ASN A 133 13.91 14.72 -20.17
CA ASN A 133 14.08 13.28 -20.24
C ASN A 133 13.08 12.54 -19.34
N ALA A 134 12.92 12.95 -18.08
CA ALA A 134 11.96 12.33 -17.16
C ALA A 134 10.53 12.32 -17.70
N THR A 135 10.12 13.40 -18.38
CA THR A 135 8.73 13.60 -18.83
C THR A 135 8.44 13.09 -20.25
N HIS A 136 9.45 12.90 -21.11
CA HIS A 136 9.27 12.56 -22.53
C HIS A 136 9.76 11.15 -22.92
N THR A 137 10.43 10.43 -22.03
CA THR A 137 10.91 9.06 -22.31
C THR A 137 9.94 7.96 -21.85
N ILE A 138 8.74 8.34 -21.41
CA ILE A 138 7.68 7.39 -21.07
C ILE A 138 6.85 7.04 -22.32
N ASP A 139 6.32 5.82 -22.38
CA ASP A 139 5.47 5.38 -23.46
C ASP A 139 4.17 6.19 -23.53
N ALA A 140 3.75 6.54 -24.76
CA ALA A 140 2.51 7.26 -24.97
C ALA A 140 1.30 6.43 -24.49
N GLY A 141 0.47 7.02 -23.61
CA GLY A 141 -0.70 6.35 -23.03
C GLY A 141 -0.38 5.51 -21.80
N SER A 142 0.90 5.41 -21.37
CA SER A 142 1.24 4.79 -20.10
C SER A 142 0.83 5.66 -18.90
N SER A 143 0.85 5.10 -17.69
CA SER A 143 0.43 5.79 -16.46
C SER A 143 1.22 7.07 -16.21
N SER A 144 0.52 8.19 -16.01
CA SER A 144 1.10 9.52 -15.86
C SER A 144 0.12 10.46 -15.16
N ILE A 145 0.61 11.41 -14.40
CA ILE A 145 -0.14 12.58 -13.93
C ILE A 145 0.09 13.80 -14.83
N TYR A 146 0.78 13.58 -15.94
CA TYR A 146 1.11 14.59 -16.97
C TYR A 146 1.98 15.73 -16.42
N THR A 147 2.97 15.38 -15.60
CA THR A 147 4.02 16.33 -15.18
C THR A 147 4.80 16.81 -16.39
N THR A 148 5.09 18.11 -16.44
CA THR A 148 5.75 18.74 -17.59
C THR A 148 7.20 19.11 -17.25
N GLU A 149 8.01 19.38 -18.28
CA GLU A 149 9.39 19.87 -18.13
C GLU A 149 9.45 21.11 -17.23
N ASP A 150 10.45 21.21 -16.36
CA ASP A 150 10.64 22.25 -15.34
C ASP A 150 9.50 22.35 -14.31
N GLU A 151 8.57 21.43 -14.28
CA GLU A 151 7.61 21.35 -13.18
C GLU A 151 8.31 20.90 -11.90
N GLN A 152 7.91 21.48 -10.76
CA GLN A 152 8.49 21.23 -9.47
C GLN A 152 7.46 20.59 -8.54
N LEU A 153 7.76 19.41 -8.03
CA LEU A 153 7.00 18.72 -6.99
C LEU A 153 7.92 18.42 -5.81
N THR A 154 7.37 18.28 -4.62
CA THR A 154 8.15 17.71 -3.52
C THR A 154 8.37 16.21 -3.75
N VAL A 155 9.38 15.64 -3.06
CA VAL A 155 9.58 14.18 -3.03
C VAL A 155 8.29 13.49 -2.58
N GLU A 156 7.63 13.99 -1.53
CA GLU A 156 6.35 13.45 -1.06
C GLU A 156 5.27 13.46 -2.14
N GLN A 157 5.07 14.58 -2.84
CA GLN A 157 4.09 14.68 -3.94
C GLN A 157 4.41 13.70 -5.08
N SER A 158 5.70 13.57 -5.40
CA SER A 158 6.18 12.64 -6.44
C SER A 158 5.96 11.17 -6.03
N LEU A 159 6.16 10.83 -4.74
CA LEU A 159 5.90 9.49 -4.21
C LEU A 159 4.39 9.17 -4.18
N TYR A 160 3.52 10.13 -3.85
CA TYR A 160 2.07 9.93 -3.98
C TYR A 160 1.66 9.67 -5.43
N ALA A 161 2.18 10.44 -6.39
CA ALA A 161 1.92 10.21 -7.81
C ALA A 161 2.45 8.83 -8.28
N LEU A 162 3.66 8.45 -7.81
CA LEU A 162 4.29 7.17 -8.07
C LEU A 162 3.44 5.99 -7.60
N MET A 163 2.96 6.05 -6.35
CA MET A 163 2.28 4.91 -5.73
C MET A 163 0.80 4.85 -6.07
N LEU A 164 0.07 5.97 -6.07
CA LEU A 164 -1.38 5.99 -6.28
C LEU A 164 -1.75 5.92 -7.77
N GLU A 165 -1.17 6.81 -8.59
CA GLU A 165 -1.48 6.92 -10.03
C GLU A 165 -0.48 6.14 -10.90
N SER A 166 0.54 5.54 -10.27
CA SER A 166 1.58 4.79 -10.99
C SER A 166 2.36 5.63 -12.01
N ALA A 167 2.50 6.94 -11.78
CA ALA A 167 3.07 7.90 -12.71
C ALA A 167 4.51 7.53 -13.10
N ASN A 168 4.74 7.27 -14.40
CA ASN A 168 6.03 6.80 -14.92
C ASN A 168 7.05 7.94 -14.98
N GLU A 169 6.62 9.16 -15.33
CA GLU A 169 7.46 10.35 -15.30
C GLU A 169 7.91 10.68 -13.89
N CYS A 170 7.07 10.39 -12.87
CA CYS A 170 7.45 10.60 -11.48
C CYS A 170 8.53 9.61 -11.04
N ALA A 171 8.47 8.36 -11.51
CA ALA A 171 9.55 7.41 -11.28
C ALA A 171 10.88 7.88 -11.89
N ASN A 172 10.83 8.39 -13.13
CA ASN A 172 12.01 8.90 -13.81
C ASN A 172 12.56 10.16 -13.11
N GLY A 173 11.68 11.10 -12.72
CA GLY A 173 12.08 12.33 -12.02
C GLY A 173 12.72 12.05 -10.66
N LEU A 174 12.18 11.11 -9.90
CA LEU A 174 12.77 10.65 -8.64
C LEU A 174 14.12 9.96 -8.88
N ALA A 175 14.22 9.12 -9.91
CA ALA A 175 15.48 8.46 -10.28
C ALA A 175 16.59 9.48 -10.63
N GLU A 176 16.26 10.50 -11.43
CA GLU A 176 17.20 11.57 -11.76
C GLU A 176 17.57 12.41 -10.53
N HIS A 177 16.61 12.66 -9.63
CA HIS A 177 16.83 13.43 -8.40
C HIS A 177 17.79 12.70 -7.44
N VAL A 178 17.60 11.38 -7.24
CA VAL A 178 18.39 10.57 -6.31
C VAL A 178 19.79 10.26 -6.88
N ALA A 179 19.87 9.83 -8.13
CA ALA A 179 21.10 9.26 -8.71
C ALA A 179 21.71 10.10 -9.85
N GLY A 180 21.07 11.22 -10.23
CA GLY A 180 21.51 12.07 -11.33
C GLY A 180 21.14 11.56 -12.73
N SER A 181 20.75 10.28 -12.88
CA SER A 181 20.24 9.72 -14.12
C SER A 181 19.40 8.45 -13.87
N ILE A 182 18.54 8.10 -14.83
CA ILE A 182 17.73 6.88 -14.77
C ILE A 182 18.62 5.63 -14.76
N ASP A 183 19.69 5.62 -15.55
CA ASP A 183 20.61 4.48 -15.64
C ASP A 183 21.39 4.28 -14.33
N ALA A 184 21.92 5.36 -13.72
CA ALA A 184 22.60 5.27 -12.43
C ALA A 184 21.64 4.81 -11.33
N PHE A 185 20.37 5.22 -11.38
CA PHE A 185 19.36 4.74 -10.45
C PHE A 185 19.05 3.25 -10.64
N ALA A 186 19.02 2.75 -11.87
CA ALA A 186 18.83 1.33 -12.15
C ALA A 186 20.01 0.50 -11.57
N GLU A 187 21.23 1.01 -11.63
CA GLU A 187 22.38 0.38 -10.96
C GLU A 187 22.21 0.33 -9.45
N MET A 188 21.73 1.44 -8.81
CA MET A 188 21.40 1.45 -7.38
C MET A 188 20.30 0.44 -7.04
N MET A 189 19.25 0.32 -7.88
CA MET A 189 18.19 -0.68 -7.70
C MET A 189 18.74 -2.11 -7.71
N ASN A 190 19.66 -2.43 -8.62
CA ASN A 190 20.28 -3.74 -8.71
C ASN A 190 21.22 -4.02 -7.52
N GLN A 191 21.96 -3.02 -7.06
CA GLN A 191 22.76 -3.14 -5.86
C GLN A 191 21.89 -3.39 -4.64
N LYS A 192 20.83 -2.62 -4.45
CA LYS A 192 19.88 -2.82 -3.34
C LYS A 192 19.22 -4.20 -3.41
N ALA A 193 18.84 -4.67 -4.57
CA ALA A 193 18.28 -6.01 -4.74
C ALA A 193 19.28 -7.08 -4.27
N GLN A 194 20.57 -6.95 -4.59
CA GLN A 194 21.63 -7.83 -4.09
C GLN A 194 21.77 -7.77 -2.57
N GLU A 195 21.77 -6.58 -1.98
CA GLU A 195 21.84 -6.37 -0.52
C GLU A 195 20.68 -7.04 0.22
N LEU A 196 19.48 -7.04 -0.40
CA LEU A 196 18.28 -7.68 0.13
C LEU A 196 18.22 -9.20 -0.11
N GLY A 197 19.24 -9.79 -0.77
CA GLY A 197 19.29 -11.22 -1.06
C GLY A 197 18.50 -11.66 -2.29
N CYS A 198 18.07 -10.74 -3.14
CA CYS A 198 17.37 -11.07 -4.38
C CYS A 198 18.29 -11.78 -5.36
N THR A 199 17.83 -12.91 -5.92
CA THR A 199 18.64 -13.75 -6.82
C THR A 199 18.12 -13.82 -8.24
N ASN A 200 16.86 -13.43 -8.45
CA ASN A 200 16.15 -13.53 -9.71
C ASN A 200 15.65 -12.17 -10.21
N THR A 201 16.33 -11.07 -9.82
CA THR A 201 15.91 -9.71 -10.13
C THR A 201 16.99 -8.96 -10.90
N HIS A 202 16.56 -8.21 -11.92
CA HIS A 202 17.38 -7.24 -12.63
C HIS A 202 16.51 -6.08 -13.10
N PHE A 203 16.85 -4.87 -12.70
CA PHE A 203 16.15 -3.64 -13.05
C PHE A 203 16.92 -2.87 -14.12
N THR A 204 16.22 -2.34 -15.13
CA THR A 204 16.77 -1.48 -16.19
C THR A 204 16.15 -0.09 -16.19
N ASN A 205 15.11 0.14 -15.39
CA ASN A 205 14.43 1.44 -15.27
C ASN A 205 13.68 1.54 -13.95
N ALA A 206 13.29 2.76 -13.56
CA ALA A 206 12.63 3.05 -12.30
C ALA A 206 11.10 2.86 -12.32
N ASN A 207 10.48 2.70 -13.49
CA ASN A 207 9.02 2.75 -13.64
C ASN A 207 8.37 1.40 -13.94
N GLY A 208 9.12 0.40 -14.42
CA GLY A 208 8.63 -0.93 -14.75
C GLY A 208 8.06 -1.05 -16.17
N LEU A 209 8.32 -0.07 -17.06
CA LEU A 209 8.06 -0.24 -18.49
C LEU A 209 8.89 -1.39 -19.04
N HIS A 210 8.33 -2.06 -20.04
CA HIS A 210 8.88 -3.31 -20.53
C HIS A 210 10.28 -3.15 -21.14
N ASN A 211 11.16 -4.02 -20.71
CA ASN A 211 12.45 -4.31 -21.30
C ASN A 211 12.74 -5.79 -21.04
N ASP A 212 13.29 -6.51 -22.02
CA ASP A 212 13.55 -7.95 -21.92
C ASP A 212 14.47 -8.32 -20.74
N GLU A 213 15.38 -7.40 -20.38
CA GLU A 213 16.30 -7.55 -19.25
C GLU A 213 15.73 -7.02 -17.91
N HIS A 214 14.49 -6.50 -17.89
CA HIS A 214 13.83 -5.99 -16.69
C HIS A 214 12.91 -7.05 -16.10
N TYR A 215 13.42 -7.86 -15.20
CA TYR A 215 12.70 -9.00 -14.62
C TYR A 215 12.88 -9.09 -13.10
N THR A 216 12.00 -9.83 -12.46
CA THR A 216 12.02 -10.18 -11.03
C THR A 216 11.27 -11.50 -10.82
N CYS A 217 11.14 -11.93 -9.55
CA CYS A 217 10.25 -13.03 -9.17
C CYS A 217 9.37 -12.63 -7.97
N ALA A 218 8.39 -13.45 -7.62
CA ALA A 218 7.49 -13.16 -6.51
C ALA A 218 8.25 -13.11 -5.17
N HIS A 219 9.22 -13.99 -4.97
CA HIS A 219 10.06 -14.04 -3.78
C HIS A 219 10.88 -12.75 -3.61
N ASP A 220 11.62 -12.35 -4.65
CA ASP A 220 12.45 -11.14 -4.59
C ASP A 220 11.60 -9.88 -4.35
N MET A 221 10.42 -9.79 -4.96
CA MET A 221 9.49 -8.70 -4.69
C MET A 221 8.96 -8.70 -3.26
N ALA A 222 8.79 -9.87 -2.64
CA ALA A 222 8.44 -9.96 -1.22
C ALA A 222 9.58 -9.46 -0.32
N LEU A 223 10.85 -9.80 -0.63
CA LEU A 223 12.03 -9.29 0.08
C LEU A 223 12.15 -7.76 -0.03
N ILE A 224 12.00 -7.22 -1.24
CA ILE A 224 12.01 -5.77 -1.49
C ILE A 224 10.89 -5.08 -0.72
N THR A 225 9.69 -5.66 -0.73
CA THR A 225 8.53 -5.11 -0.01
C THR A 225 8.75 -5.17 1.50
N ARG A 226 9.30 -6.27 2.01
CA ARG A 226 9.66 -6.44 3.42
C ARG A 226 10.60 -5.35 3.90
N ALA A 227 11.58 -4.96 3.07
CA ALA A 227 12.46 -3.82 3.37
C ALA A 227 11.70 -2.49 3.31
N ALA A 228 10.85 -2.27 2.30
CA ALA A 228 10.13 -1.02 2.11
C ALA A 228 9.16 -0.71 3.25
N ILE A 229 8.47 -1.71 3.80
CA ILE A 229 7.49 -1.52 4.88
C ILE A 229 8.13 -1.23 6.25
N GLN A 230 9.46 -1.31 6.39
CA GLN A 230 10.16 -0.82 7.59
C GLN A 230 10.14 0.71 7.67
N ASN A 231 9.80 1.40 6.58
CA ASN A 231 9.67 2.84 6.53
C ASN A 231 8.20 3.25 6.69
N GLU A 232 7.89 3.99 7.75
CA GLU A 232 6.52 4.45 8.05
C GLU A 232 5.93 5.35 6.96
N ASP A 233 6.75 6.15 6.28
CA ASP A 233 6.31 6.99 5.16
C ASP A 233 5.94 6.15 3.93
N PHE A 234 6.63 5.04 3.70
CA PHE A 234 6.23 4.09 2.66
C PHE A 234 4.84 3.52 2.93
N LEU A 235 4.57 3.06 4.15
CA LEU A 235 3.24 2.55 4.55
C LEU A 235 2.17 3.63 4.42
N ARG A 236 2.44 4.82 4.94
CA ARG A 236 1.54 5.97 4.88
C ARG A 236 1.18 6.34 3.45
N ILE A 237 2.18 6.46 2.56
CA ILE A 237 1.98 6.89 1.17
C ILE A 237 1.28 5.80 0.36
N SER A 238 1.80 4.56 0.39
CA SER A 238 1.25 3.46 -0.41
C SER A 238 -0.12 2.98 0.06
N GLY A 239 -0.44 3.12 1.35
CA GLY A 239 -1.74 2.82 1.96
C GLY A 239 -2.79 3.93 1.82
N THR A 240 -2.41 5.10 1.33
CA THR A 240 -3.35 6.22 1.16
C THR A 240 -4.35 5.95 0.04
N ALA A 241 -5.65 6.02 0.36
CA ALA A 241 -6.72 5.78 -0.62
C ALA A 241 -6.86 6.92 -1.64
N LYS A 242 -6.71 8.19 -1.20
CA LYS A 242 -6.85 9.39 -2.04
C LYS A 242 -5.93 10.49 -1.55
N TYR A 243 -5.33 11.21 -2.48
CA TYR A 243 -4.48 12.35 -2.20
C TYR A 243 -4.85 13.56 -3.06
N GLN A 244 -4.66 14.76 -2.51
CA GLN A 244 -4.92 16.04 -3.19
C GLN A 244 -3.60 16.83 -3.25
N MET A 245 -2.92 16.76 -4.38
CA MET A 245 -1.71 17.52 -4.61
C MET A 245 -2.06 18.98 -4.87
N GLN A 246 -1.44 19.89 -4.12
CA GLN A 246 -1.62 21.33 -4.29
C GLN A 246 -1.06 21.81 -5.63
N PRO A 247 -1.46 23.01 -6.09
CA PRO A 247 -0.91 23.63 -7.28
C PRO A 247 0.63 23.64 -7.30
N THR A 248 1.21 23.52 -8.49
CA THR A 248 2.67 23.55 -8.71
C THR A 248 3.08 24.86 -9.41
N ASN A 249 4.35 25.01 -9.73
CA ASN A 249 4.83 26.13 -10.56
C ASN A 249 4.30 26.09 -12.01
N LYS A 250 3.69 24.98 -12.45
CA LYS A 250 3.15 24.79 -13.81
C LYS A 250 1.64 24.50 -13.85
N ARG A 251 1.01 24.25 -12.72
CA ARG A 251 -0.43 23.95 -12.59
C ARG A 251 -1.07 24.85 -11.55
N ASP A 252 -2.14 25.53 -11.90
CA ASP A 252 -2.93 26.36 -11.00
C ASP A 252 -4.04 25.57 -10.27
N GLU A 253 -4.29 24.32 -10.67
CA GLU A 253 -5.38 23.49 -10.15
C GLU A 253 -4.86 22.35 -9.25
N ILE A 254 -5.67 21.96 -8.26
CA ILE A 254 -5.43 20.79 -7.42
C ILE A 254 -5.50 19.52 -8.28
N THR A 255 -4.50 18.65 -8.16
CA THR A 255 -4.52 17.33 -8.79
C THR A 255 -5.05 16.30 -7.81
N TYR A 256 -6.13 15.60 -8.18
CA TYR A 256 -6.74 14.55 -7.39
C TYR A 256 -6.19 13.20 -7.84
N MET A 257 -5.70 12.42 -6.89
CA MET A 257 -5.14 11.09 -7.12
C MET A 257 -5.94 10.06 -6.34
N THR A 258 -6.14 8.87 -6.91
CA THR A 258 -6.83 7.76 -6.26
C THR A 258 -5.97 6.50 -6.40
N ASN A 259 -5.79 5.79 -5.31
CA ASN A 259 -5.03 4.54 -5.32
C ASN A 259 -5.70 3.51 -6.24
N HIS A 260 -4.92 2.93 -7.13
CA HIS A 260 -5.38 1.90 -8.07
C HIS A 260 -5.47 0.50 -7.43
N HIS A 261 -5.07 0.36 -6.17
CA HIS A 261 -5.21 -0.88 -5.42
C HIS A 261 -6.65 -0.99 -4.87
N TYR A 262 -7.47 -1.85 -5.47
CA TYR A 262 -8.91 -1.93 -5.17
C TYR A 262 -9.22 -2.44 -3.75
N MET A 263 -8.25 -3.04 -3.06
CA MET A 263 -8.41 -3.43 -1.65
C MET A 263 -8.18 -2.24 -0.71
N ILE A 264 -7.51 -1.16 -1.17
CA ILE A 264 -7.26 0.07 -0.40
C ILE A 264 -8.30 1.15 -0.72
N ALA A 265 -8.66 1.32 -1.99
CA ALA A 265 -9.53 2.39 -2.44
C ALA A 265 -10.62 1.93 -3.40
N PRO A 266 -11.85 2.49 -3.33
CA PRO A 266 -12.86 2.25 -4.34
C PRO A 266 -12.43 2.95 -5.64
N TYR A 267 -12.10 2.17 -6.65
CA TYR A 267 -11.72 2.68 -7.96
C TYR A 267 -12.83 2.45 -8.98
N LYS A 268 -13.18 3.47 -9.75
CA LYS A 268 -14.28 3.42 -10.75
C LYS A 268 -15.60 2.85 -10.19
N GLY A 269 -15.86 3.06 -8.89
CA GLY A 269 -17.09 2.59 -8.22
C GLY A 269 -17.07 1.11 -7.80
N ILE A 270 -15.96 0.40 -7.97
CA ILE A 270 -15.78 -0.98 -7.50
C ILE A 270 -15.38 -0.93 -6.02
N THR A 271 -16.21 -1.52 -5.15
CA THR A 271 -16.01 -1.56 -3.69
C THR A 271 -15.92 -2.97 -3.13
N LYS A 272 -16.19 -4.00 -3.94
CA LYS A 272 -16.31 -5.39 -3.50
C LYS A 272 -14.99 -6.02 -3.04
N TYR A 273 -13.86 -5.37 -3.34
CA TYR A 273 -12.53 -5.83 -2.95
C TYR A 273 -11.95 -5.09 -1.75
N LEU A 274 -12.62 -4.04 -1.25
CA LEU A 274 -12.13 -3.29 -0.10
C LEU A 274 -11.92 -4.21 1.09
N ASP A 275 -10.74 -4.09 1.71
CA ASP A 275 -10.31 -4.89 2.84
C ASP A 275 -9.57 -3.99 3.84
N ASP A 276 -10.17 -3.78 4.99
CA ASP A 276 -9.64 -2.85 6.01
C ASP A 276 -8.33 -3.36 6.66
N SER A 277 -7.97 -4.62 6.44
CA SER A 277 -6.68 -5.17 6.88
C SER A 277 -5.51 -4.80 5.96
N VAL A 278 -5.79 -4.36 4.73
CA VAL A 278 -4.75 -4.02 3.75
C VAL A 278 -4.21 -2.61 4.02
N ILE A 279 -2.92 -2.54 4.35
CA ILE A 279 -2.25 -1.32 4.79
C ILE A 279 -1.34 -0.69 3.74
N ALA A 280 -0.90 -1.46 2.73
CA ALA A 280 -0.03 -0.96 1.65
C ALA A 280 -0.12 -1.88 0.43
N GLY A 281 0.36 -1.40 -0.71
CA GLY A 281 0.49 -2.25 -1.89
C GLY A 281 0.73 -1.47 -3.18
N LYS A 282 0.91 -2.23 -4.27
CA LYS A 282 1.12 -1.68 -5.61
C LYS A 282 0.60 -2.63 -6.68
N THR A 283 -0.16 -2.11 -7.61
CA THR A 283 -0.60 -2.80 -8.83
C THR A 283 0.39 -2.60 -9.97
N GLY A 284 0.49 -3.58 -10.85
CA GLY A 284 1.21 -3.46 -12.11
C GLY A 284 0.49 -4.20 -13.25
N ASN A 285 0.59 -3.67 -14.46
CA ASN A 285 0.06 -4.33 -15.64
C ASN A 285 0.77 -3.83 -16.91
N THR A 286 1.17 -4.75 -17.75
CA THR A 286 1.54 -4.51 -19.15
C THR A 286 1.02 -5.66 -20.02
N SER A 287 0.97 -5.49 -21.33
CA SER A 287 0.55 -6.56 -22.24
C SER A 287 1.41 -7.83 -22.12
N VAL A 288 2.67 -7.70 -21.70
CA VAL A 288 3.63 -8.80 -21.55
C VAL A 288 3.65 -9.36 -20.13
N ALA A 289 3.74 -8.50 -19.11
CA ALA A 289 3.75 -8.89 -17.70
C ALA A 289 2.41 -9.47 -17.23
N LYS A 290 1.31 -9.11 -17.90
CA LYS A 290 -0.06 -9.32 -17.40
C LYS A 290 -0.28 -8.58 -16.07
N GLY A 291 -1.25 -9.00 -15.26
CA GLY A 291 -1.48 -8.41 -13.95
C GLY A 291 -0.41 -8.83 -12.94
N THR A 292 0.13 -7.87 -12.21
CA THR A 292 1.00 -8.09 -11.05
C THR A 292 0.48 -7.29 -9.86
N LEU A 293 0.58 -7.83 -8.66
CA LEU A 293 0.09 -7.18 -7.44
C LEU A 293 0.98 -7.51 -6.26
N VAL A 294 1.31 -6.50 -5.50
CA VAL A 294 1.86 -6.62 -4.15
C VAL A 294 0.87 -6.04 -3.18
N THR A 295 0.54 -6.78 -2.14
CA THR A 295 -0.39 -6.37 -1.07
C THR A 295 0.23 -6.67 0.28
N VAL A 296 0.17 -5.71 1.18
CA VAL A 296 0.58 -5.86 2.58
C VAL A 296 -0.66 -5.73 3.45
N ALA A 297 -0.89 -6.70 4.32
CA ALA A 297 -2.06 -6.73 5.19
C ALA A 297 -1.69 -7.15 6.62
N GLU A 298 -2.40 -6.60 7.62
CA GLU A 298 -2.28 -6.99 9.02
C GLU A 298 -3.46 -7.89 9.40
N ARG A 299 -3.20 -9.16 9.70
CA ARG A 299 -4.21 -10.13 10.09
C ARG A 299 -3.71 -11.07 11.18
N ASN A 300 -4.51 -11.24 12.21
CA ASN A 300 -4.25 -12.19 13.31
C ASN A 300 -2.84 -12.06 13.94
N GLY A 301 -2.35 -10.83 14.07
CA GLY A 301 -1.03 -10.53 14.65
C GLY A 301 0.14 -10.75 13.68
N MET A 302 -0.11 -11.05 12.42
CA MET A 302 0.89 -11.20 11.36
C MET A 302 0.80 -10.04 10.37
N THR A 303 1.95 -9.59 9.89
CA THR A 303 2.05 -8.70 8.72
C THR A 303 2.35 -9.53 7.49
N LEU A 304 1.35 -9.73 6.65
CA LEU A 304 1.40 -10.60 5.48
C LEU A 304 1.74 -9.81 4.22
N ILE A 305 2.76 -10.25 3.50
CA ILE A 305 3.14 -9.75 2.18
C ILE A 305 2.69 -10.78 1.14
N VAL A 306 1.74 -10.42 0.29
CA VAL A 306 1.27 -11.24 -0.82
C VAL A 306 1.77 -10.65 -2.13
N VAL A 307 2.47 -11.45 -2.92
CA VAL A 307 2.87 -11.08 -4.28
C VAL A 307 2.26 -12.07 -5.26
N THR A 308 1.51 -11.57 -6.23
CA THR A 308 0.99 -12.36 -7.35
C THR A 308 1.53 -11.80 -8.67
N MET A 309 2.00 -12.67 -9.53
CA MET A 309 2.60 -12.28 -10.80
C MET A 309 1.98 -13.03 -11.98
N ARG A 310 1.94 -12.35 -13.13
CA ARG A 310 1.46 -12.89 -14.41
C ARG A 310 0.02 -13.42 -14.32
N THR A 311 -0.86 -12.65 -13.67
CA THR A 311 -2.29 -12.96 -13.59
C THR A 311 -2.99 -12.53 -14.88
N GLN A 312 -3.55 -13.48 -15.62
CA GLN A 312 -4.25 -13.19 -16.87
C GLN A 312 -5.65 -12.60 -16.61
N SER A 313 -5.96 -11.44 -17.21
CA SER A 313 -7.29 -10.82 -17.11
C SER A 313 -8.36 -11.63 -17.85
N THR A 314 -9.60 -11.61 -17.34
CA THR A 314 -10.78 -12.24 -17.96
C THR A 314 -11.56 -11.31 -18.88
N GLY A 315 -11.14 -10.06 -19.04
CA GLY A 315 -11.98 -9.00 -19.62
C GLY A 315 -13.05 -8.45 -18.65
N GLU A 316 -13.27 -9.10 -17.51
CA GLU A 316 -13.95 -8.52 -16.36
C GLU A 316 -12.92 -7.77 -15.52
N LYS A 317 -13.13 -6.46 -15.33
CA LYS A 317 -12.16 -5.55 -14.69
C LYS A 317 -11.62 -6.11 -13.37
N GLY A 318 -10.36 -6.50 -13.38
CA GLY A 318 -9.50 -6.78 -12.22
C GLY A 318 -9.83 -8.00 -11.36
N VAL A 319 -10.73 -8.87 -11.78
CA VAL A 319 -11.31 -9.89 -10.89
C VAL A 319 -10.30 -10.92 -10.38
N PRO A 320 -9.46 -11.60 -11.22
CA PRO A 320 -8.58 -12.64 -10.67
C PRO A 320 -7.51 -12.07 -9.73
N LEU A 321 -6.92 -10.94 -10.06
CA LEU A 321 -5.80 -10.34 -9.33
C LEU A 321 -6.12 -10.10 -7.85
N PHE A 322 -7.27 -9.50 -7.54
CA PHE A 322 -7.69 -9.19 -6.17
C PHE A 322 -8.37 -10.36 -5.47
N THR A 323 -9.06 -11.25 -6.22
CA THR A 323 -9.65 -12.46 -5.62
C THR A 323 -8.59 -13.47 -5.22
N ASP A 324 -7.55 -13.67 -6.04
CA ASP A 324 -6.41 -14.51 -5.70
C ASP A 324 -5.72 -14.01 -4.43
N THR A 325 -5.47 -12.68 -4.36
CA THR A 325 -4.86 -12.05 -3.18
C THR A 325 -5.73 -12.23 -1.92
N ALA A 326 -7.05 -12.02 -2.01
CA ALA A 326 -7.95 -12.23 -0.88
C ALA A 326 -7.92 -13.68 -0.38
N LEU A 327 -7.98 -14.66 -1.30
CA LEU A 327 -7.86 -16.09 -0.97
C LEU A 327 -6.53 -16.43 -0.27
N LEU A 328 -5.42 -15.82 -0.71
CA LEU A 328 -4.11 -16.04 -0.11
C LEU A 328 -4.00 -15.40 1.28
N LEU A 329 -4.57 -14.21 1.48
CA LEU A 329 -4.65 -13.55 2.80
C LEU A 329 -5.50 -14.36 3.78
N ASP A 330 -6.68 -14.85 3.33
CA ASP A 330 -7.55 -15.71 4.13
C ASP A 330 -6.82 -17.01 4.49
N TYR A 331 -6.20 -17.67 3.50
CA TYR A 331 -5.43 -18.89 3.72
C TYR A 331 -4.34 -18.72 4.78
N ALA A 332 -3.52 -17.67 4.67
CA ALA A 332 -2.42 -17.45 5.61
C ALA A 332 -2.94 -17.14 7.02
N SER A 333 -3.91 -16.24 7.15
CA SER A 333 -4.44 -15.83 8.47
C SER A 333 -5.26 -16.91 9.16
N GLU A 334 -5.89 -17.83 8.43
CA GLU A 334 -6.71 -18.90 8.98
C GLU A 334 -5.91 -20.18 9.34
N ASN A 335 -4.74 -20.37 8.72
CA ASN A 335 -4.01 -21.64 8.82
C ASN A 335 -2.67 -21.55 9.55
N PHE A 336 -2.23 -20.34 9.95
CA PHE A 336 -0.95 -20.15 10.62
C PHE A 336 -1.09 -19.28 11.87
N THR A 337 -0.18 -19.51 12.81
CA THR A 337 -0.12 -18.80 14.10
C THR A 337 1.31 -18.33 14.37
N PRO A 338 1.52 -17.04 14.71
CA PRO A 338 2.80 -16.54 15.17
C PRO A 338 3.07 -16.95 16.63
N PHE A 339 4.32 -17.25 16.94
CA PHE A 339 4.80 -17.55 18.28
C PHE A 339 6.00 -16.65 18.58
N ASN A 340 5.90 -15.85 19.63
CA ASN A 340 7.02 -15.00 20.07
C ASN A 340 8.16 -15.86 20.60
N VAL A 341 9.38 -15.67 20.04
CA VAL A 341 10.54 -16.49 20.40
C VAL A 341 10.95 -16.24 21.86
N SER A 342 11.02 -14.98 22.29
CA SER A 342 11.49 -14.63 23.64
C SER A 342 10.59 -15.17 24.77
N GLU A 343 9.30 -15.40 24.46
CA GLU A 343 8.32 -15.91 25.42
C GLU A 343 8.30 -17.46 25.47
N ASN A 344 8.62 -18.11 24.34
CA ASN A 344 8.46 -19.56 24.18
C ASN A 344 9.80 -20.34 24.23
N GLU A 345 10.92 -19.68 23.91
CA GLU A 345 12.23 -20.33 23.95
C GLU A 345 12.73 -20.53 25.38
N THR A 346 12.95 -21.79 25.76
CA THR A 346 13.38 -22.16 27.10
C THR A 346 14.82 -22.69 27.15
N ASN A 347 15.36 -23.18 26.04
CA ASN A 347 16.71 -23.80 25.99
C ASN A 347 17.81 -22.74 25.89
N PHE A 348 17.55 -21.65 25.16
CA PHE A 348 18.48 -20.56 24.94
C PHE A 348 18.10 -19.28 25.67
N SER A 349 16.97 -19.29 26.42
CA SER A 349 16.57 -18.14 27.21
C SER A 349 17.48 -18.00 28.42
N VAL A 350 18.14 -16.85 28.52
CA VAL A 350 18.79 -16.41 29.76
C VAL A 350 17.71 -15.78 30.66
N SER A 351 16.60 -16.48 30.87
CA SER A 351 15.61 -16.01 31.83
C SER A 351 16.23 -16.08 33.22
N GLY A 352 16.17 -14.97 33.95
CA GLY A 352 16.91 -14.68 35.17
C GLY A 352 16.79 -15.64 36.37
N SER A 353 16.35 -16.88 36.14
CA SER A 353 16.29 -17.95 37.13
C SER A 353 17.52 -18.87 37.11
N SER A 354 18.35 -18.83 36.05
CA SER A 354 19.56 -19.67 35.95
C SER A 354 20.83 -18.95 36.38
N TYR A 355 20.77 -17.65 36.67
CA TYR A 355 21.91 -17.01 37.33
C TYR A 355 21.96 -17.50 38.78
N ILE A 356 23.09 -18.13 39.10
CA ILE A 356 23.51 -18.36 40.47
C ILE A 356 23.39 -17.03 41.19
N GLY A 357 22.29 -16.84 41.92
CA GLY A 357 22.08 -15.70 42.78
C GLY A 357 23.11 -15.77 43.89
N SER A 358 24.31 -15.28 43.67
CA SER A 358 25.18 -14.96 44.75
C SER A 358 24.59 -13.71 45.40
N ALA A 359 24.17 -13.80 46.64
CA ALA A 359 23.68 -12.70 47.45
C ALA A 359 24.68 -11.53 47.59
N ILE A 360 25.79 -11.58 46.84
CA ILE A 360 26.91 -10.64 46.81
C ILE A 360 26.79 -9.64 45.64
N PHE A 361 26.05 -9.96 44.56
CA PHE A 361 26.07 -9.14 43.35
C PHE A 361 24.75 -8.48 43.00
N GLY A 362 23.88 -8.22 43.91
CA GLY A 362 22.64 -7.46 43.64
C GLY A 362 21.78 -8.05 42.47
N GLN A 363 20.73 -7.40 42.08
CA GLN A 363 19.91 -7.75 40.90
C GLN A 363 20.63 -7.30 39.63
N SER A 364 21.58 -8.09 39.14
CA SER A 364 22.16 -7.84 37.81
C SER A 364 21.17 -8.26 36.72
N LYS A 365 20.89 -7.37 35.78
CA LYS A 365 20.14 -7.70 34.58
C LYS A 365 20.92 -8.74 33.75
N PRO A 366 20.23 -9.60 32.98
CA PRO A 366 20.91 -10.54 32.10
C PRO A 366 21.80 -9.79 31.10
N LEU A 367 23.01 -10.30 30.88
CA LEU A 367 23.97 -9.74 29.91
C LEU A 367 23.57 -10.04 28.47
N ILE A 368 22.69 -11.00 28.25
CA ILE A 368 22.27 -11.53 26.95
C ILE A 368 20.75 -11.48 26.90
N GLN A 369 20.21 -11.00 25.77
CA GLN A 369 18.78 -10.88 25.55
C GLN A 369 18.45 -11.43 24.16
N ILE A 370 17.38 -12.25 24.08
CA ILE A 370 16.73 -12.62 22.81
C ILE A 370 15.86 -11.45 22.39
N ASP A 371 15.84 -11.17 21.08
CA ASP A 371 14.96 -10.15 20.49
C ASP A 371 13.50 -10.40 20.88
N THR A 372 12.91 -9.44 21.59
CA THR A 372 11.53 -9.54 22.09
C THR A 372 10.48 -9.34 21.00
N GLY A 373 10.88 -8.81 19.84
CA GLY A 373 10.02 -8.61 18.67
C GLY A 373 10.08 -9.74 17.65
N ALA A 374 10.94 -10.75 17.88
CA ALA A 374 11.11 -11.85 16.94
C ALA A 374 10.03 -12.93 17.11
N ASP A 375 9.40 -13.30 16.01
CA ASP A 375 8.40 -14.36 15.96
C ASP A 375 8.83 -15.48 15.00
N ILE A 376 8.33 -16.69 15.25
CA ILE A 376 8.26 -17.77 14.27
C ILE A 376 6.80 -18.02 13.92
N VAL A 377 6.55 -18.48 12.70
CA VAL A 377 5.18 -18.75 12.24
C VAL A 377 5.02 -20.23 11.89
N LEU A 378 4.06 -20.88 12.53
CA LEU A 378 3.83 -22.32 12.36
C LEU A 378 2.41 -22.59 11.86
N PRO A 379 2.20 -23.71 11.16
CA PRO A 379 0.86 -24.19 10.84
C PRO A 379 0.01 -24.42 12.10
N ASN A 380 -1.29 -24.13 12.02
CA ASN A 380 -2.21 -24.39 13.12
C ASN A 380 -2.17 -25.88 13.52
N GLY A 381 -2.05 -26.12 14.82
CA GLY A 381 -1.90 -27.47 15.38
C GLY A 381 -0.46 -27.89 15.63
N ALA A 382 0.54 -27.17 15.11
CA ALA A 382 1.93 -27.29 15.55
C ALA A 382 2.14 -26.45 16.82
N SER A 383 3.09 -26.87 17.67
CA SER A 383 3.54 -26.13 18.85
C SER A 383 4.92 -25.52 18.60
N PHE A 384 5.30 -24.53 19.38
CA PHE A 384 6.63 -23.93 19.29
C PHE A 384 7.77 -24.96 19.37
N THR A 385 7.59 -26.01 20.18
CA THR A 385 8.57 -27.09 20.37
C THR A 385 8.70 -28.03 19.19
N ASP A 386 7.82 -27.96 18.19
CA ASP A 386 7.93 -28.75 16.96
C ASP A 386 8.89 -28.11 15.96
N ALA A 387 9.22 -26.82 16.16
CA ALA A 387 10.27 -26.14 15.39
C ALA A 387 11.65 -26.50 15.92
N SER A 388 12.60 -26.70 15.01
CA SER A 388 13.99 -27.06 15.33
C SER A 388 14.86 -25.81 15.29
N PRO A 389 15.44 -25.37 16.42
CA PRO A 389 16.34 -24.22 16.45
C PRO A 389 17.76 -24.60 16.01
N GLU A 390 18.42 -23.70 15.28
CA GLU A 390 19.84 -23.74 14.97
C GLU A 390 20.48 -22.43 15.44
N LEU A 391 21.53 -22.54 16.26
CA LEU A 391 22.28 -21.38 16.79
C LEU A 391 23.49 -21.12 15.93
N THR A 392 23.59 -19.91 15.38
CA THR A 392 24.74 -19.44 14.60
C THR A 392 25.35 -18.23 15.30
N PHE A 393 26.66 -18.31 15.62
CA PHE A 393 27.40 -17.19 16.22
C PHE A 393 27.84 -16.20 15.13
N GLN A 394 27.76 -14.91 15.44
CA GLN A 394 28.27 -13.83 14.59
C GLN A 394 29.80 -13.79 14.69
N ASP A 395 30.47 -13.33 13.63
CA ASP A 395 31.91 -13.11 13.64
C ASP A 395 32.31 -12.02 14.66
N GLU A 396 33.37 -12.23 15.44
CA GLU A 396 33.83 -11.34 16.51
C GLU A 396 34.18 -9.91 16.03
N ASN A 397 34.23 -9.67 14.72
CA ASN A 397 34.56 -8.38 14.11
C ASN A 397 33.33 -7.59 13.63
N ALA A 398 32.13 -8.08 13.85
CA ALA A 398 30.92 -7.35 13.53
C ALA A 398 30.72 -6.23 14.56
N ASP A 399 30.65 -4.97 14.12
CA ASP A 399 30.35 -3.80 14.96
C ASP A 399 28.83 -3.78 15.30
N SER A 400 28.38 -4.89 15.91
CA SER A 400 26.97 -5.17 16.20
C SER A 400 26.84 -5.73 17.61
N ASP A 401 25.80 -5.29 18.32
CA ASP A 401 25.43 -5.85 19.62
C ASP A 401 24.90 -7.28 19.52
N VAL A 402 24.55 -7.74 18.31
CA VAL A 402 24.10 -9.10 18.02
C VAL A 402 25.30 -10.05 18.06
N ILE A 403 25.26 -11.03 18.97
CA ILE A 403 26.33 -12.03 19.15
C ILE A 403 26.01 -13.38 18.52
N ALA A 404 24.74 -13.67 18.33
CA ALA A 404 24.27 -14.90 17.70
C ALA A 404 22.87 -14.74 17.12
N SER A 405 22.46 -15.67 16.25
CA SER A 405 21.12 -15.79 15.72
C SER A 405 20.58 -17.19 15.93
N LEU A 406 19.31 -17.31 16.30
CA LEU A 406 18.54 -18.55 16.35
C LEU A 406 17.68 -18.61 15.11
N SER A 407 17.94 -19.56 14.21
CA SER A 407 17.11 -19.85 13.04
C SER A 407 16.27 -21.06 13.31
N TYR A 408 14.96 -20.96 13.07
CA TYR A 408 14.00 -22.04 13.31
C TYR A 408 13.52 -22.63 12.00
N THR A 409 13.47 -23.97 11.96
CA THR A 409 12.89 -24.73 10.83
C THR A 409 11.77 -25.64 11.31
N TYR A 410 10.74 -25.80 10.49
CA TYR A 410 9.66 -26.75 10.69
C TYR A 410 9.53 -27.62 9.46
N ASN A 411 9.73 -28.95 9.61
CA ASN A 411 9.77 -29.92 8.51
C ASN A 411 10.74 -29.56 7.36
N GLY A 412 11.84 -28.86 7.69
CA GLY A 412 12.87 -28.41 6.74
C GLY A 412 12.65 -27.02 6.17
N GLU A 413 11.51 -26.37 6.44
CA GLU A 413 11.22 -25.02 5.96
C GLU A 413 11.58 -23.98 7.03
N PRO A 414 12.20 -22.85 6.65
CA PRO A 414 12.47 -21.74 7.56
C PRO A 414 11.17 -21.10 8.03
N VAL A 415 10.99 -20.95 9.35
CA VAL A 415 9.77 -20.40 9.95
C VAL A 415 10.03 -19.13 10.77
N GLY A 416 11.26 -18.71 10.92
CA GLY A 416 11.64 -17.46 11.54
C GLY A 416 13.04 -17.47 12.13
N THR A 417 13.51 -16.28 12.55
CA THR A 417 14.83 -16.06 13.13
C THR A 417 14.75 -15.04 14.26
N ALA A 418 15.47 -15.29 15.35
CA ALA A 418 15.60 -14.35 16.47
C ALA A 418 17.06 -14.03 16.73
N ASN A 419 17.41 -12.77 16.90
CA ASN A 419 18.75 -12.36 17.27
C ASN A 419 18.96 -12.44 18.79
N ILE A 420 20.19 -12.76 19.17
CA ILE A 420 20.66 -12.74 20.54
C ILE A 420 21.67 -11.60 20.66
N SER A 421 21.38 -10.61 21.50
CA SER A 421 22.17 -9.40 21.66
C SER A 421 22.76 -9.28 23.07
N LEU A 422 23.90 -8.57 23.19
CA LEU A 422 24.44 -8.12 24.47
C LEU A 422 23.70 -6.88 24.97
N THR A 423 23.28 -6.91 26.23
CA THR A 423 22.65 -5.75 26.87
C THR A 423 23.74 -4.80 27.39
N LYS A 424 23.85 -3.61 26.79
CA LYS A 424 24.87 -2.60 27.17
C LYS A 424 24.57 -1.86 28.48
N ASP A 425 23.42 -2.02 29.08
CA ASP A 425 22.90 -1.16 30.15
C ASP A 425 23.59 -1.27 31.50
N ASN A 426 24.65 -2.07 31.69
CA ASN A 426 25.40 -2.16 32.98
C ASN A 426 26.85 -2.68 32.88
N LEU A 427 27.58 -2.33 31.84
CA LEU A 427 29.03 -2.41 31.97
C LEU A 427 29.48 -1.20 32.80
N GLN A 428 29.37 -1.25 34.14
CA GLN A 428 30.30 -0.47 34.96
C GLN A 428 31.69 -0.95 34.60
N GLU A 429 32.52 -0.06 34.05
CA GLU A 429 33.93 -0.30 33.91
C GLU A 429 34.47 -0.68 35.30
N PHE A 430 34.74 -1.97 35.50
CA PHE A 430 35.53 -2.40 36.60
C PHE A 430 36.99 -2.00 36.26
N THR A 431 37.37 -0.80 36.66
CA THR A 431 38.78 -0.43 36.73
C THR A 431 39.37 -1.24 37.89
N PHE A 432 40.13 -2.26 37.55
CA PHE A 432 41.01 -2.87 38.52
C PHE A 432 42.13 -1.84 38.79
N ASP A 433 42.02 -1.11 39.89
CA ASP A 433 43.14 -0.34 40.42
C ASP A 433 44.26 -1.33 40.67
N LYS A 434 45.36 -1.20 39.90
CA LYS A 434 46.61 -1.83 40.24
C LYS A 434 47.04 -1.27 41.57
N GLU A 435 46.88 -2.05 42.64
CA GLU A 435 47.56 -1.81 43.91
C GLU A 435 49.06 -1.77 43.64
N THR A 436 49.63 -0.58 43.58
CA THR A 436 51.05 -0.39 43.80
C THR A 436 51.25 -0.43 45.31
N ASP A 437 51.82 -1.55 45.75
CA ASP A 437 52.36 -1.77 47.07
C ASP A 437 53.39 -0.69 47.40
N SER A 438 53.08 0.23 48.32
CA SER A 438 54.10 0.98 49.12
C SER A 438 53.44 1.37 50.43
N GLY A 439 53.88 0.68 51.47
CA GLY A 439 53.41 0.95 52.82
C GLY A 439 53.83 2.34 53.31
N GLU A 440 53.06 2.91 54.19
CA GLU A 440 53.41 3.50 55.47
C GLU A 440 52.16 4.16 56.16
N THR A 441 51.99 3.66 57.35
CA THR A 441 51.37 4.20 58.60
C THR A 441 50.63 5.54 58.65
N ALA A 442 49.45 5.42 59.25
CA ALA A 442 48.75 6.23 60.25
C ALA A 442 48.68 7.75 60.13
N ASP A 443 47.48 8.31 60.03
CA ASP A 443 46.82 8.91 61.21
C ASP A 443 45.42 9.50 60.80
N THR A 444 44.57 9.41 61.76
CA THR A 444 43.19 9.92 61.93
C THR A 444 43.05 11.38 61.49
N GLU A 445 41.99 11.71 60.71
CA GLU A 445 41.05 12.80 61.10
C GLU A 445 39.76 12.79 60.23
N THR A 446 38.67 12.87 60.92
CA THR A 446 37.27 13.02 60.50
C THR A 446 37.02 14.36 59.81
N SER A 447 36.46 14.39 58.65
CA SER A 447 35.53 15.48 58.31
C SER A 447 34.56 15.01 57.21
N GLY A 448 33.29 14.98 57.56
CA GLY A 448 32.21 14.63 56.67
C GLY A 448 31.98 15.69 55.59
N THR A 449 31.74 15.23 54.40
CA THR A 449 31.04 15.98 53.39
C THR A 449 29.99 15.05 52.76
N GLU A 450 28.74 15.34 53.07
CA GLU A 450 27.58 14.68 52.48
C GLU A 450 27.53 15.00 50.97
N GLU A 451 27.64 14.00 50.13
CA GLU A 451 27.29 14.10 48.73
C GLU A 451 25.76 14.03 48.58
N PRO A 452 25.13 14.78 47.66
CA PRO A 452 23.67 14.84 47.55
C PRO A 452 23.14 13.55 46.94
N VAL A 453 22.30 12.87 47.71
CA VAL A 453 21.51 11.72 47.29
C VAL A 453 20.63 12.12 46.11
N GLN A 454 20.86 11.59 44.92
CA GLN A 454 19.93 11.72 43.78
C GLN A 454 18.61 11.09 44.17
N GLN A 455 17.58 11.93 44.30
CA GLN A 455 16.19 11.47 44.49
C GLN A 455 15.69 10.82 43.20
N THR A 456 15.55 9.51 43.22
CA THR A 456 14.80 8.79 42.19
C THR A 456 13.31 9.16 42.31
N HIS A 457 12.80 9.88 41.32
CA HIS A 457 11.39 10.19 41.23
C HIS A 457 10.60 8.95 40.82
N PHE A 458 9.99 8.28 41.80
CA PHE A 458 9.00 7.26 41.52
C PHE A 458 7.69 7.92 41.05
N ILE A 459 7.28 7.67 39.81
CA ILE A 459 5.96 8.07 39.29
C ILE A 459 4.95 7.14 39.99
N LYS A 460 4.27 7.64 41.02
CA LYS A 460 3.13 6.91 41.63
C LYS A 460 1.94 6.98 40.65
N ILE A 461 1.75 5.93 39.88
CA ILE A 461 0.57 5.78 39.04
C ILE A 461 -0.65 5.52 39.93
N ASN A 462 -1.57 6.48 39.97
CA ASN A 462 -2.79 6.35 40.75
C ASN A 462 -3.81 5.50 39.97
N VAL A 463 -3.82 4.19 40.24
CA VAL A 463 -4.71 3.21 39.58
C VAL A 463 -6.19 3.61 39.71
N ARG A 464 -6.57 4.28 40.81
CA ARG A 464 -7.95 4.77 41.02
C ARG A 464 -8.31 5.85 39.99
N LEU A 465 -7.37 6.74 39.63
CA LEU A 465 -7.59 7.77 38.61
C LEU A 465 -7.79 7.16 37.24
N ILE A 466 -6.98 6.14 36.89
CA ILE A 466 -7.11 5.42 35.61
C ILE A 466 -8.48 4.73 35.51
N LEU A 467 -8.95 4.08 36.60
CA LEU A 467 -10.27 3.44 36.61
C LEU A 467 -11.41 4.45 36.50
N ILE A 468 -11.28 5.64 37.11
CA ILE A 468 -12.29 6.72 36.98
C ILE A 468 -12.33 7.23 35.53
N VAL A 469 -11.17 7.48 34.92
CA VAL A 469 -11.09 7.93 33.50
C VAL A 469 -11.70 6.87 32.58
N ALA A 470 -11.37 5.60 32.78
CA ALA A 470 -11.94 4.50 31.99
C ALA A 470 -13.47 4.41 32.13
N ALA A 471 -13.99 4.58 33.36
CA ALA A 471 -15.43 4.58 33.63
C ALA A 471 -16.14 5.76 32.96
N VAL A 472 -15.54 6.96 32.97
CA VAL A 472 -16.07 8.15 32.28
C VAL A 472 -16.08 7.96 30.77
N LEU A 473 -15.02 7.40 30.17
CA LEU A 473 -14.96 7.12 28.75
C LEU A 473 -16.01 6.08 28.32
N LEU A 474 -16.21 5.04 29.13
CA LEU A 474 -17.26 4.05 28.90
C LEU A 474 -18.67 4.70 28.94
N LEU A 475 -18.92 5.59 29.89
CA LEU A 475 -20.19 6.29 30.04
C LEU A 475 -20.45 7.22 28.83
N LEU A 476 -19.44 7.94 28.36
CA LEU A 476 -19.51 8.77 27.16
C LEU A 476 -19.77 7.93 25.91
N PHE A 477 -19.15 6.76 25.80
CA PHE A 477 -19.38 5.83 24.69
C PHE A 477 -20.82 5.29 24.69
N LEU A 478 -21.34 4.91 25.86
CA LEU A 478 -22.73 4.45 26.01
C LEU A 478 -23.72 5.58 25.67
N LEU A 479 -23.45 6.80 26.11
CA LEU A 479 -24.24 7.99 25.79
C LEU A 479 -24.23 8.27 24.27
N TYR A 480 -23.07 8.19 23.64
CA TYR A 480 -22.93 8.32 22.19
C TYR A 480 -23.75 7.25 21.45
N ARG A 481 -23.68 5.98 21.88
CA ARG A 481 -24.48 4.91 21.30
C ARG A 481 -25.99 5.14 21.49
N LEU A 482 -26.41 5.64 22.66
CA LEU A 482 -27.81 5.98 22.93
C LEU A 482 -28.29 7.12 22.04
N ILE A 483 -27.52 8.21 21.91
CA ILE A 483 -27.86 9.34 21.03
C ILE A 483 -27.97 8.87 19.58
N ARG A 484 -27.04 8.04 19.13
CA ARG A 484 -27.05 7.50 17.76
C ARG A 484 -28.23 6.56 17.53
N HIS A 485 -28.65 5.81 18.55
CA HIS A 485 -29.86 4.97 18.49
C HIS A 485 -31.12 5.83 18.43
N LEU A 486 -31.21 6.87 19.27
CA LEU A 486 -32.32 7.82 19.26
C LEU A 486 -32.42 8.58 17.92
N MET A 487 -31.31 8.99 17.34
CA MET A 487 -31.29 9.65 16.03
C MET A 487 -31.73 8.73 14.87
N LYS A 488 -31.50 7.42 14.98
CA LYS A 488 -32.01 6.44 14.01
C LYS A 488 -33.49 6.13 14.18
N THR A 489 -33.97 6.18 15.42
CA THR A 489 -35.35 5.77 15.76
C THR A 489 -36.33 6.93 15.68
N PHE A 490 -35.89 8.17 15.96
CA PHE A 490 -36.72 9.36 15.90
C PHE A 490 -36.31 10.27 14.72
N ARG A 491 -37.20 10.40 13.73
CA ARG A 491 -37.08 11.43 12.71
C ARG A 491 -37.52 12.77 13.31
N PHE A 492 -36.61 13.60 13.73
CA PHE A 492 -36.90 14.97 14.13
C PHE A 492 -37.23 15.83 12.90
N THR A 493 -38.49 16.15 12.70
CA THR A 493 -38.92 17.16 11.72
C THR A 493 -38.92 18.51 12.40
N LEU A 494 -37.86 19.30 12.28
CA LEU A 494 -37.84 20.71 12.64
C LEU A 494 -38.74 21.47 11.66
N ARG A 495 -39.97 21.79 12.06
CA ARG A 495 -40.83 22.75 11.37
C ARG A 495 -40.37 24.16 11.77
N LEU A 496 -39.55 24.79 10.95
CA LEU A 496 -39.30 26.23 11.04
C LEU A 496 -40.55 26.99 10.64
N PRO A 497 -41.00 28.03 11.42
CA PRO A 497 -42.17 28.84 11.03
C PRO A 497 -41.82 29.62 9.76
N LYS A 498 -42.72 29.51 8.74
CA LYS A 498 -42.61 30.27 7.49
C LYS A 498 -42.80 31.75 7.79
N LEU A 499 -41.77 32.55 7.70
CA LEU A 499 -41.83 33.99 7.63
C LEU A 499 -42.59 34.38 6.35
N GLN A 500 -43.82 34.90 6.52
CA GLN A 500 -44.62 35.48 5.45
C GLN A 500 -43.89 36.74 4.92
N ARG A 501 -43.28 36.62 3.74
CA ARG A 501 -42.88 37.78 2.94
C ARG A 501 -44.13 38.45 2.37
N ARG A 502 -44.47 39.64 2.92
CA ARG A 502 -45.44 40.60 2.34
C ARG A 502 -44.92 41.02 0.95
N ARG A 503 -45.70 40.73 -0.09
CA ARG A 503 -45.52 41.29 -1.44
C ARG A 503 -45.80 42.82 -1.40
N PRO A 504 -44.94 43.67 -2.00
CA PRO A 504 -45.33 45.05 -2.23
C PRO A 504 -46.26 45.19 -3.44
N ARG A 505 -47.28 46.02 -3.27
CA ARG A 505 -48.36 46.34 -4.19
C ARG A 505 -47.82 47.25 -5.30
N ASN A 506 -47.96 46.85 -6.57
CA ASN A 506 -47.67 47.66 -7.75
C ASN A 506 -48.50 48.93 -7.77
N ARG A 507 -47.85 50.07 -7.92
CA ARG A 507 -48.42 51.32 -8.44
C ARG A 507 -47.82 51.57 -9.82
N ARG A 508 -48.72 51.58 -10.83
CA ARG A 508 -48.44 52.06 -12.19
C ARG A 508 -48.21 53.57 -12.14
N SER A 509 -47.20 54.05 -12.84
CA SER A 509 -47.23 55.37 -13.51
C SER A 509 -46.37 55.28 -14.77
N SER A 510 -46.99 55.60 -15.86
CA SER A 510 -46.51 55.82 -17.20
C SER A 510 -45.56 57.03 -17.23
N PHE A 511 -44.45 56.98 -17.97
CA PHE A 511 -44.00 58.08 -18.81
C PHE A 511 -43.08 57.62 -19.93
N HIS A 512 -43.28 58.28 -21.05
CA HIS A 512 -42.70 58.18 -22.36
C HIS A 512 -41.19 58.45 -22.44
N GLY A 513 -40.48 57.85 -23.42
CA GLY A 513 -39.63 58.62 -24.28
C GLY A 513 -38.17 58.17 -24.42
N MET A 514 -37.79 57.92 -25.64
CA MET A 514 -36.51 58.07 -26.35
C MET A 514 -35.43 57.00 -26.24
N LYS A 515 -35.27 56.31 -27.38
CA LYS A 515 -33.99 55.74 -27.84
C LYS A 515 -32.97 56.86 -28.15
N PRO A 516 -31.63 56.58 -28.05
CA PRO A 516 -30.96 56.21 -29.27
C PRO A 516 -29.77 55.22 -29.15
N ALA A 517 -29.54 54.60 -30.28
CA ALA A 517 -28.30 54.28 -31.00
C ALA A 517 -27.34 53.22 -30.48
N ALA A 518 -27.09 52.30 -31.37
CA ALA A 518 -26.20 51.17 -31.43
C ALA A 518 -24.71 51.57 -31.31
N LYS A 519 -23.92 50.68 -30.66
CA LYS A 519 -22.52 50.44 -31.06
C LYS A 519 -22.21 48.93 -30.98
N ASN A 520 -21.85 48.40 -32.13
CA ASN A 520 -21.34 47.06 -32.38
C ASN A 520 -20.10 46.74 -31.51
N LYS A 521 -20.09 45.62 -30.81
CA LYS A 521 -18.87 44.86 -30.49
C LYS A 521 -19.10 43.40 -30.79
N LYS A 522 -18.18 42.82 -31.58
CA LYS A 522 -18.12 41.43 -32.00
C LYS A 522 -18.07 40.47 -30.79
N PRO A 523 -18.66 39.28 -30.86
CA PRO A 523 -18.51 38.28 -29.83
C PRO A 523 -17.19 37.53 -29.98
N GLU A 524 -16.39 37.54 -28.91
CA GLU A 524 -15.28 36.61 -28.72
C GLU A 524 -15.81 35.19 -28.55
N LYS A 525 -15.29 34.27 -29.34
CA LYS A 525 -15.57 32.84 -29.27
C LYS A 525 -14.96 32.28 -27.98
N ARG A 526 -15.75 32.01 -26.97
CA ARG A 526 -15.37 31.11 -25.88
C ARG A 526 -15.42 29.68 -26.41
N TYR A 527 -14.26 29.04 -26.50
CA TYR A 527 -14.13 27.62 -26.67
C TYR A 527 -14.52 26.93 -25.36
N HIS A 528 -15.70 26.34 -25.31
CA HIS A 528 -16.01 25.30 -24.32
C HIS A 528 -15.27 24.03 -24.72
N ARG A 529 -14.18 23.72 -24.04
CA ARG A 529 -13.61 22.36 -24.00
C ARG A 529 -14.52 21.50 -23.15
N THR A 530 -15.23 20.60 -23.76
CA THR A 530 -15.86 19.46 -23.07
C THR A 530 -14.75 18.52 -22.58
N PRO A 531 -14.86 17.94 -21.38
CA PRO A 531 -13.89 16.98 -20.86
C PRO A 531 -14.15 15.61 -21.50
N LYS A 532 -13.52 15.34 -22.64
CA LYS A 532 -13.59 14.06 -23.32
C LYS A 532 -12.25 13.71 -23.91
N ASP A 533 -11.21 13.68 -23.16
CA ASP A 533 -9.96 13.01 -23.49
C ASP A 533 -9.10 12.93 -22.24
N ARG A 534 -9.54 12.11 -21.27
CA ARG A 534 -8.64 11.49 -20.32
C ARG A 534 -8.53 10.03 -20.72
N GLY A 535 -7.72 9.78 -21.72
CA GLY A 535 -7.20 8.47 -22.01
C GLY A 535 -6.23 8.08 -20.91
N GLY A 536 -6.71 7.32 -19.98
CA GLY A 536 -5.92 6.68 -18.95
C GLY A 536 -6.74 5.52 -18.45
N TRP A 537 -6.35 4.30 -18.73
CA TRP A 537 -6.95 3.04 -18.24
C TRP A 537 -8.24 2.57 -18.90
N ASP A 538 -8.88 3.33 -19.79
CA ASP A 538 -10.09 2.84 -20.45
C ASP A 538 -9.79 1.81 -21.57
N ASP A 539 -8.54 1.73 -22.03
CA ASP A 539 -8.09 0.76 -23.04
C ASP A 539 -7.22 -0.37 -22.47
N LEU A 540 -6.95 -0.39 -21.14
CA LEU A 540 -6.28 -1.48 -20.47
C LEU A 540 -7.34 -2.28 -19.72
N ASP A 541 -7.83 -3.36 -20.33
CA ASP A 541 -8.60 -4.39 -19.63
C ASP A 541 -7.72 -5.02 -18.53
N LEU A 542 -7.94 -4.62 -17.28
CA LEU A 542 -7.52 -5.36 -16.09
C LEU A 542 -8.58 -6.38 -15.74
#